data_f396a5c08712657d9f8093323cc34784
#
_entry.id   f396a5c08712657d9f8093323cc34784
#
_cell.length_a   1.000
_cell.length_b   1.000
_cell.length_c   1.000
_cell.angle_alpha   90.00
_cell.angle_beta   90.00
_cell.angle_gamma   90.00
#
_symmetry.space_group_name_H-M   'P 1'
#
loop_
_entity.id
_entity.type
_entity.pdbx_description
1 polymer ?
#
loop_
_entity_poly.entity_id
_entity_poly.type
_entity_poly.pdbx_seq_one_letter_code
_entity_poly.pdbx_strand_id
1 'polypeptide(L)'
;MWATFSAMSLLYNFDIDTPEDILQLLACNLQKRRLEKGLSRDALSKLSGVPSPTIAKFEQKFSISLSSYVALAKALGYSKDIKALLAEPLYSTMEELDVINKNKNRKRGRNEISK
;
A
#
# COMPACT_ATOMS: atom_id res chain seq x y z
N MET A 1 -8.64 -12.57 -16.88
CA MET A 1 -7.66 -13.21 -16.00
C MET A 1 -7.42 -12.46 -14.74
N TRP A 2 -7.07 -11.20 -14.86
CA TRP A 2 -6.88 -10.38 -13.69
C TRP A 2 -8.12 -10.30 -12.81
N ALA A 3 -9.28 -10.09 -13.41
CA ALA A 3 -10.52 -10.01 -12.66
C ALA A 3 -10.86 -11.33 -11.97
N THR A 4 -10.59 -12.44 -12.63
CA THR A 4 -10.84 -13.77 -12.06
C THR A 4 -9.93 -14.02 -10.86
N PHE A 5 -8.67 -13.65 -10.97
CA PHE A 5 -7.73 -13.80 -9.88
C PHE A 5 -8.17 -12.95 -8.68
N SER A 6 -8.58 -11.73 -8.93
CA SER A 6 -9.05 -10.83 -7.90
C SER A 6 -10.27 -11.39 -7.17
N ALA A 7 -11.21 -11.96 -7.94
CA ALA A 7 -12.40 -12.57 -7.34
C ALA A 7 -12.03 -13.76 -6.46
N MET A 8 -11.08 -14.57 -6.91
CA MET A 8 -10.62 -15.69 -6.12
C MET A 8 -9.97 -15.25 -4.82
N SER A 9 -9.18 -14.19 -4.86
CA SER A 9 -8.59 -13.63 -3.66
C SER A 9 -9.65 -13.23 -2.65
N LEU A 10 -10.71 -12.60 -3.12
CA LEU A 10 -11.79 -12.19 -2.25
C LEU A 10 -12.50 -13.38 -1.63
N LEU A 11 -12.64 -14.46 -2.37
CA LEU A 11 -13.33 -15.66 -1.88
C LEU A 11 -12.49 -16.44 -0.88
N TYR A 12 -11.19 -16.50 -1.10
CA TYR A 12 -10.34 -17.39 -0.33
C TYR A 12 -9.66 -16.73 0.84
N ASN A 13 -9.81 -15.43 0.97
CA ASN A 13 -9.26 -14.86 2.16
C ASN A 13 -7.88 -14.24 1.97
N PHE A 14 -7.86 -12.98 2.15
CA PHE A 14 -6.68 -12.19 1.94
C PHE A 14 -5.68 -12.31 3.06
N ASP A 15 -6.04 -12.94 4.15
CA ASP A 15 -5.12 -13.10 5.28
C ASP A 15 -3.91 -13.92 4.91
N ILE A 16 -4.00 -14.69 3.82
CA ILE A 16 -2.88 -15.48 3.37
C ILE A 16 -2.03 -14.78 2.31
N ASP A 17 -2.38 -13.55 1.95
CA ASP A 17 -1.56 -12.78 1.02
C ASP A 17 -0.21 -12.49 1.68
N THR A 18 0.86 -12.75 0.94
CA THR A 18 2.18 -12.41 1.43
C THR A 18 2.47 -10.95 1.15
N PRO A 19 3.46 -10.35 1.83
CA PRO A 19 3.88 -9.00 1.47
C PRO A 19 4.25 -8.87 0.00
N GLU A 20 4.84 -9.91 -0.59
CA GLU A 20 5.21 -9.92 -2.00
C GLU A 20 3.97 -9.86 -2.90
N ASP A 21 2.92 -10.55 -2.53
CA ASP A 21 1.65 -10.50 -3.27
C ASP A 21 1.07 -9.10 -3.24
N ILE A 22 1.15 -8.45 -2.10
CA ILE A 22 0.64 -7.10 -1.94
C ILE A 22 1.48 -6.12 -2.75
N LEU A 23 2.81 -6.28 -2.75
CA LEU A 23 3.68 -5.44 -3.56
C LEU A 23 3.38 -5.57 -5.05
N GLN A 24 3.13 -6.79 -5.51
CA GLN A 24 2.76 -7.02 -6.90
C GLN A 24 1.45 -6.32 -7.24
N LEU A 25 0.48 -6.39 -6.34
CA LEU A 25 -0.79 -5.71 -6.52
C LEU A 25 -0.60 -4.20 -6.60
N LEU A 26 0.21 -3.65 -5.69
CA LEU A 26 0.46 -2.21 -5.69
C LEU A 26 1.16 -1.75 -6.95
N ALA A 27 2.11 -2.56 -7.45
CA ALA A 27 2.80 -2.25 -8.71
C ALA A 27 1.82 -2.26 -9.87
N CYS A 28 0.94 -3.23 -9.91
CA CYS A 28 -0.07 -3.34 -10.94
C CYS A 28 -1.02 -2.13 -10.90
N ASN A 29 -1.43 -1.75 -9.70
CA ASN A 29 -2.30 -0.59 -9.52
C ASN A 29 -1.62 0.70 -9.98
N LEU A 30 -0.35 0.85 -9.65
CA LEU A 30 0.41 2.02 -10.06
C LEU A 30 0.46 2.13 -11.58
N GLN A 31 0.76 1.02 -12.25
CA GLN A 31 0.83 0.99 -13.70
C GLN A 31 -0.52 1.38 -14.32
N LYS A 32 -1.61 0.84 -13.78
CA LYS A 32 -2.94 1.17 -14.28
C LYS A 32 -3.25 2.65 -14.13
N ARG A 33 -2.95 3.21 -12.97
CA ARG A 33 -3.21 4.64 -12.75
C ARG A 33 -2.34 5.51 -13.62
N ARG A 34 -1.11 5.10 -13.86
CA ARG A 34 -0.22 5.82 -14.76
C ARG A 34 -0.77 5.82 -16.20
N LEU A 35 -1.11 4.64 -16.68
CA LEU A 35 -1.56 4.48 -18.07
C LEU A 35 -2.89 5.15 -18.32
N GLU A 36 -3.81 5.14 -17.37
CA GLU A 36 -5.11 5.79 -17.58
C GLU A 36 -4.98 7.29 -17.70
N LYS A 37 -3.90 7.88 -17.17
CA LYS A 37 -3.60 9.29 -17.34
C LYS A 37 -2.79 9.55 -18.62
N GLY A 38 -2.49 8.53 -19.38
CA GLY A 38 -1.72 8.68 -20.60
C GLY A 38 -0.25 8.96 -20.35
N LEU A 39 0.27 8.66 -19.18
CA LEU A 39 1.65 8.98 -18.82
C LEU A 39 2.60 7.86 -19.15
N SER A 40 3.70 8.21 -19.83
CA SER A 40 4.84 7.31 -19.94
C SER A 40 5.58 7.27 -18.59
N ARG A 41 6.51 6.31 -18.45
CA ARG A 41 7.34 6.27 -17.26
C ARG A 41 8.18 7.55 -17.15
N ASP A 42 8.68 8.05 -18.28
CA ASP A 42 9.44 9.29 -18.28
C ASP A 42 8.59 10.48 -17.84
N ALA A 43 7.35 10.54 -18.30
CA ALA A 43 6.46 11.63 -17.89
C ALA A 43 6.16 11.57 -16.40
N LEU A 44 5.89 10.38 -15.86
CA LEU A 44 5.67 10.22 -14.43
C LEU A 44 6.93 10.53 -13.64
N SER A 45 8.10 10.16 -14.17
CA SER A 45 9.38 10.50 -13.54
C SER A 45 9.53 12.00 -13.37
N LYS A 46 9.17 12.77 -14.39
CA LYS A 46 9.26 14.23 -14.30
C LYS A 46 8.30 14.81 -13.30
N LEU A 47 7.11 14.24 -13.20
CA LEU A 47 6.11 14.72 -12.24
C LEU A 47 6.45 14.35 -10.79
N SER A 48 7.03 13.19 -10.59
CA SER A 48 7.25 12.66 -9.25
C SER A 48 8.65 12.91 -8.71
N GLY A 49 9.61 13.12 -9.60
CA GLY A 49 11.01 13.18 -9.20
C GLY A 49 11.65 11.81 -9.02
N VAL A 50 10.92 10.74 -9.27
CA VAL A 50 11.42 9.38 -9.16
C VAL A 50 12.02 8.97 -10.50
N PRO A 51 13.27 8.45 -10.53
CA PRO A 51 13.89 8.08 -11.81
C PRO A 51 13.07 7.04 -12.57
N SER A 52 13.02 7.19 -13.89
CA SER A 52 12.28 6.29 -14.75
C SER A 52 12.67 4.82 -14.57
N PRO A 53 13.97 4.47 -14.44
CA PRO A 53 14.35 3.09 -14.17
C PRO A 53 13.79 2.54 -12.86
N THR A 54 13.64 3.41 -11.85
CA THR A 54 13.04 3.01 -10.58
C THR A 54 11.57 2.65 -10.77
N ILE A 55 10.86 3.44 -11.56
CA ILE A 55 9.45 3.16 -11.87
C ILE A 55 9.34 1.83 -12.62
N ALA A 56 10.20 1.63 -13.64
CA ALA A 56 10.19 0.39 -14.40
C ALA A 56 10.49 -0.82 -13.52
N LYS A 57 11.45 -0.70 -12.61
CA LYS A 57 11.79 -1.79 -11.71
C LYS A 57 10.63 -2.14 -10.82
N PHE A 58 9.93 -1.13 -10.29
CA PHE A 58 8.77 -1.39 -9.45
C PHE A 58 7.67 -2.12 -10.22
N GLU A 59 7.37 -1.65 -11.42
CA GLU A 59 6.31 -2.26 -12.23
C GLU A 59 6.65 -3.69 -12.65
N GLN A 60 7.93 -3.99 -12.85
CA GLN A 60 8.37 -5.29 -13.37
C GLN A 60 8.86 -6.24 -12.29
N LYS A 61 9.46 -5.73 -11.23
CA LYS A 61 10.08 -6.53 -10.18
C LYS A 61 9.45 -6.32 -8.82
N PHE A 62 8.51 -5.40 -8.69
CA PHE A 62 7.70 -5.19 -7.49
C PHE A 62 8.52 -4.74 -6.28
N SER A 63 9.58 -4.00 -6.51
CA SER A 63 10.46 -3.52 -5.44
C SER A 63 10.68 -2.01 -5.58
N ILE A 64 10.52 -1.29 -4.47
CA ILE A 64 10.67 0.16 -4.47
C ILE A 64 10.87 0.62 -3.03
N SER A 65 11.56 1.73 -2.85
CA SER A 65 11.62 2.34 -1.53
C SER A 65 10.28 2.99 -1.19
N LEU A 66 9.97 3.06 0.08
CA LEU A 66 8.71 3.68 0.51
C LEU A 66 8.66 5.16 0.09
N SER A 67 9.78 5.87 0.20
CA SER A 67 9.79 7.29 -0.17
C SER A 67 9.51 7.48 -1.66
N SER A 68 10.05 6.62 -2.51
CA SER A 68 9.75 6.69 -3.95
C SER A 68 8.30 6.34 -4.23
N TYR A 69 7.76 5.33 -3.57
CA TYR A 69 6.37 4.97 -3.75
C TYR A 69 5.44 6.11 -3.34
N VAL A 70 5.74 6.77 -2.22
CA VAL A 70 4.95 7.91 -1.76
C VAL A 70 5.00 9.03 -2.79
N ALA A 71 6.18 9.31 -3.37
CA ALA A 71 6.31 10.35 -4.39
C ALA A 71 5.48 10.02 -5.62
N LEU A 72 5.47 8.75 -6.05
CA LEU A 72 4.67 8.32 -7.19
C LEU A 72 3.18 8.44 -6.89
N ALA A 73 2.77 7.98 -5.73
CA ALA A 73 1.36 8.06 -5.34
C ALA A 73 0.89 9.50 -5.28
N LYS A 74 1.72 10.39 -4.74
CA LYS A 74 1.40 11.81 -4.67
C LYS A 74 1.25 12.40 -6.07
N ALA A 75 2.16 12.06 -6.98
CA ALA A 75 2.13 12.57 -8.34
C ALA A 75 0.86 12.12 -9.08
N LEU A 76 0.34 10.94 -8.74
CA LEU A 76 -0.87 10.42 -9.35
C LEU A 76 -2.15 10.89 -8.64
N GLY A 77 -2.03 11.65 -7.55
CA GLY A 77 -3.18 12.20 -6.88
C GLY A 77 -3.69 11.41 -5.68
N TYR A 78 -2.87 10.52 -5.14
CA TYR A 78 -3.27 9.62 -4.06
C TYR A 78 -2.69 10.00 -2.70
N SER A 79 -2.33 11.27 -2.50
CA SER A 79 -1.78 11.73 -1.22
C SER A 79 -2.71 11.42 -0.06
N LYS A 80 -4.00 11.62 -0.26
CA LYS A 80 -4.99 11.41 0.80
C LYS A 80 -4.98 9.96 1.26
N ASP A 81 -4.94 9.02 0.31
CA ASP A 81 -4.95 7.60 0.65
C ASP A 81 -3.68 7.17 1.36
N ILE A 82 -2.53 7.71 0.92
CA ILE A 82 -1.27 7.41 1.58
C ILE A 82 -1.27 7.92 3.02
N LYS A 83 -1.77 9.12 3.24
CA LYS A 83 -1.85 9.68 4.58
C LYS A 83 -2.79 8.90 5.48
N ALA A 84 -3.79 8.25 4.89
CA ALA A 84 -4.79 7.49 5.65
C ALA A 84 -4.30 6.13 6.10
N LEU A 85 -3.21 5.63 5.50
CA LEU A 85 -2.70 4.31 5.87
C LEU A 85 -2.30 4.29 7.33
N LEU A 86 -2.87 3.35 8.09
CA LEU A 86 -2.59 3.15 9.51
C LEU A 86 -2.94 4.37 10.37
N ALA A 87 -3.67 5.34 9.80
CA ALA A 87 -3.99 6.57 10.53
C ALA A 87 -5.01 6.34 11.62
N GLU A 88 -5.94 5.42 11.40
CA GLU A 88 -7.00 5.15 12.36
C GLU A 88 -6.83 3.79 12.99
N PRO A 89 -7.20 3.64 14.26
CA PRO A 89 -7.15 2.32 14.90
C PRO A 89 -8.09 1.36 14.20
N LEU A 90 -7.67 0.11 14.14
CA LEU A 90 -8.48 -0.95 13.53
C LEU A 90 -8.95 -1.89 14.63
N TYR A 91 -10.26 -2.07 14.73
CA TYR A 91 -10.84 -2.99 15.69
C TYR A 91 -12.19 -3.48 15.17
N SER A 92 -12.57 -4.68 15.59
CA SER A 92 -13.86 -5.26 15.22
C SER A 92 -14.69 -5.65 16.43
N THR A 93 -14.13 -5.59 17.63
CA THR A 93 -14.82 -5.92 18.86
C THR A 93 -14.63 -4.84 19.90
N MET A 94 -15.52 -4.83 20.89
CA MET A 94 -15.39 -3.88 22.01
C MET A 94 -14.15 -4.17 22.84
N GLU A 95 -13.77 -5.43 22.95
CA GLU A 95 -12.56 -5.81 23.68
C GLU A 95 -11.33 -5.19 23.03
N GLU A 96 -11.26 -5.26 21.70
CA GLU A 96 -10.15 -4.64 20.97
C GLU A 96 -10.14 -3.14 21.17
N LEU A 97 -11.30 -2.50 21.12
CA LEU A 97 -11.39 -1.05 21.34
C LEU A 97 -10.92 -0.69 22.75
N ASP A 98 -11.30 -1.51 23.75
CA ASP A 98 -10.86 -1.28 25.13
C ASP A 98 -9.34 -1.35 25.24
N VAL A 99 -8.71 -2.30 24.56
CA VAL A 99 -7.26 -2.42 24.56
C VAL A 99 -6.62 -1.18 23.92
N ILE A 100 -7.17 -0.71 22.81
CA ILE A 100 -6.68 0.49 22.15
C ILE A 100 -6.78 1.69 23.09
N ASN A 101 -7.93 1.87 23.73
CA ASN A 101 -8.13 3.00 24.63
C ASN A 101 -7.21 2.92 25.86
N LYS A 102 -6.99 1.73 26.36
CA LYS A 102 -6.11 1.51 27.50
C LYS A 102 -4.68 1.87 27.17
N ASN A 103 -4.24 1.62 25.94
CA ASN A 103 -2.84 1.78 25.52
C ASN A 103 -2.55 3.07 24.77
N LYS A 104 -3.54 3.90 24.51
CA LYS A 104 -3.37 5.04 23.60
C LYS A 104 -2.31 6.04 24.02
N ASN A 105 -1.99 6.11 25.31
CA ASN A 105 -0.98 7.05 25.81
C ASN A 105 0.35 6.38 26.12
N ARG A 106 0.49 5.11 25.79
CA ARG A 106 1.73 4.39 26.05
C ARG A 106 2.83 4.85 25.10
N LYS A 107 4.02 4.97 25.61
CA LYS A 107 5.20 5.34 24.82
C LYS A 107 6.11 4.15 24.55
N ARG A 108 5.85 3.00 25.20
CA ARG A 108 6.65 1.78 25.03
C ARG A 108 5.73 0.59 24.95
N GLY A 109 6.08 -0.33 24.06
CA GLY A 109 5.36 -1.57 23.96
C GLY A 109 5.80 -2.58 25.01
N ARG A 110 5.08 -3.68 25.11
CA ARG A 110 5.45 -4.82 25.93
C ARG A 110 6.11 -5.86 25.04
N ASN A 111 6.98 -6.65 25.64
CA ASN A 111 7.60 -7.74 24.89
C ASN A 111 6.65 -8.91 24.66
N GLU A 112 5.63 -9.07 25.49
CA GLU A 112 4.69 -10.16 25.35
C GLU A 112 3.48 -9.71 24.55
N ILE A 113 2.92 -10.66 23.79
CA ILE A 113 1.74 -10.37 22.97
C ILE A 113 0.52 -10.63 23.81
N SER A 114 -0.32 -9.59 23.92
CA SER A 114 -1.56 -9.65 24.65
C SER A 114 -2.69 -10.07 23.70
N LYS A 115 -3.53 -10.96 24.14
CA LYS A 115 -4.70 -11.36 23.37
C LYS A 115 -5.98 -11.06 24.07
#